data_793d4ba7aa49bafc1942801917feed02
#
_entry.id   793d4ba7aa49bafc1942801917feed02
#
_cell.length_a   1.000
_cell.length_b   1.000
_cell.length_c   1.000
_cell.angle_alpha   90.00
_cell.angle_beta   90.00
_cell.angle_gamma   90.00
#
_symmetry.space_group_name_H-M   'P 1'
#
loop_
_entity.id
_entity.type
_entity.pdbx_description
1 polymer ?
#
loop_
_entity_poly.entity_id
_entity_poly.type
_entity_poly.pdbx_seq_one_letter_code
_entity_poly.pdbx_strand_id
1 'polypeptide(L)'
;GIELTVNTTNITNKDFQWTSNLVFSLNRNKVLELDTDNSSIEKSYQPSSASYIVTKTTVGQPIGQFWGYKVIGRFDEPTDFYYKDADGNVKQVAIPEGNTIAKNSTWIGDYIYEDRNGDGVINNEDCTYIGNPEPKFTYGIGNTFSYKGFDLTIFFSGSYGNKALNLTRYRIEDPRSNGNILKSSLNYAQIGLIDPNGPDDDYRNLHVVNGSATTLPALQESDANNNFTRISDMLVEDASYIRLQNISIGYTFPKKWINKIFLNNARIYANIQNVYTWSKY
;
A
#
# COMPACT_ATOMS: atom_id res chain seq x y z
N GLY A 1 8.77 -0.30 22.49
CA GLY A 1 7.78 -1.27 22.08
C GLY A 1 6.94 -1.81 23.23
N ILE A 2 5.83 -2.44 22.90
CA ILE A 2 4.97 -3.16 23.85
C ILE A 2 4.75 -4.55 23.27
N GLU A 3 4.97 -5.57 24.09
CA GLU A 3 4.69 -6.96 23.75
C GLU A 3 3.78 -7.55 24.82
N LEU A 4 2.74 -8.22 24.40
CA LEU A 4 1.78 -8.89 25.27
C LEU A 4 1.59 -10.33 24.78
N THR A 5 1.78 -11.27 25.69
CA THR A 5 1.46 -12.68 25.45
C THR A 5 0.47 -13.14 26.52
N VAL A 6 -0.65 -13.69 26.06
CA VAL A 6 -1.68 -14.26 26.92
C VAL A 6 -1.89 -15.72 26.57
N ASN A 7 -1.73 -16.59 27.54
CA ASN A 7 -2.00 -18.02 27.42
C ASN A 7 -3.17 -18.35 28.32
N THR A 8 -4.19 -18.99 27.76
CA THR A 8 -5.37 -19.36 28.53
C THR A 8 -5.69 -20.84 28.36
N THR A 9 -6.17 -21.45 29.43
CA THR A 9 -6.85 -22.74 29.40
C THR A 9 -8.34 -22.46 29.52
N ASN A 10 -9.04 -22.50 28.40
CA ASN A 10 -10.44 -22.08 28.32
C ASN A 10 -11.38 -23.15 28.87
N ILE A 11 -11.10 -24.42 28.52
CA ILE A 11 -11.86 -25.57 28.98
C ILE A 11 -10.88 -26.70 29.26
N THR A 12 -11.05 -27.36 30.39
CA THR A 12 -10.36 -28.59 30.72
C THR A 12 -11.34 -29.55 31.43
N ASN A 13 -11.59 -30.68 30.83
CA ASN A 13 -12.30 -31.76 31.46
C ASN A 13 -11.64 -33.12 31.12
N LYS A 14 -12.23 -34.23 31.52
CA LYS A 14 -11.64 -35.56 31.37
C LYS A 14 -11.23 -35.90 29.94
N ASP A 15 -12.02 -35.49 28.96
CA ASP A 15 -11.89 -35.95 27.57
C ASP A 15 -11.54 -34.80 26.60
N PHE A 16 -11.78 -33.55 27.01
CA PHE A 16 -11.61 -32.34 26.13
C PHE A 16 -10.82 -31.27 26.81
N GLN A 17 -9.87 -30.69 26.06
CA GLN A 17 -9.12 -29.50 26.45
C GLN A 17 -9.12 -28.50 25.31
N TRP A 18 -9.31 -27.21 25.66
CA TRP A 18 -9.16 -26.08 24.76
C TRP A 18 -8.26 -25.05 25.42
N THR A 19 -7.16 -24.73 24.72
CA THR A 19 -6.22 -23.66 25.12
C THR A 19 -6.12 -22.63 24.01
N SER A 20 -5.87 -21.38 24.40
CA SER A 20 -5.61 -20.29 23.46
C SER A 20 -4.31 -19.58 23.82
N ASN A 21 -3.62 -19.13 22.78
CA ASN A 21 -2.45 -18.27 22.86
C ASN A 21 -2.71 -17.03 22.04
N LEU A 22 -2.57 -15.85 22.65
CA LEU A 22 -2.61 -14.54 22.00
C LEU A 22 -1.25 -13.87 22.13
N VAL A 23 -0.70 -13.43 21.03
CA VAL A 23 0.51 -12.61 20.97
C VAL A 23 0.16 -11.29 20.30
N PHE A 24 0.59 -10.20 20.89
CA PHE A 24 0.43 -8.85 20.35
C PHE A 24 1.74 -8.10 20.51
N SER A 25 2.21 -7.43 19.45
CA SER A 25 3.41 -6.59 19.48
C SER A 25 3.15 -5.27 18.78
N LEU A 26 3.54 -4.20 19.45
CA LEU A 26 3.53 -2.83 18.95
C LEU A 26 4.93 -2.26 19.09
N ASN A 27 5.51 -1.84 17.98
CA ASN A 27 6.78 -1.14 17.97
C ASN A 27 6.60 0.28 17.40
N ARG A 28 7.41 1.21 17.89
CA ARG A 28 7.54 2.57 17.36
C ARG A 28 8.99 2.95 17.43
N ASN A 29 9.50 3.47 16.34
CA ASN A 29 10.84 4.00 16.29
C ASN A 29 10.83 5.48 15.89
N LYS A 30 11.88 6.17 16.25
CA LYS A 30 12.16 7.54 15.88
C LYS A 30 13.67 7.70 15.80
N VAL A 31 14.15 8.21 14.70
CA VAL A 31 15.57 8.53 14.55
C VAL A 31 15.89 9.74 15.42
N LEU A 32 16.84 9.59 16.32
CA LEU A 32 17.27 10.67 17.21
C LEU A 32 18.44 11.45 16.64
N GLU A 33 19.36 10.77 15.93
CA GLU A 33 20.56 11.34 15.40
C GLU A 33 20.99 10.56 14.15
N LEU A 34 21.56 11.22 13.18
CA LEU A 34 22.27 10.68 12.03
C LEU A 34 23.71 11.18 12.08
N ASP A 35 24.60 10.51 11.36
CA ASP A 35 26.01 10.94 11.28
C ASP A 35 26.09 12.39 10.76
N THR A 36 27.04 13.13 11.28
CA THR A 36 27.14 14.60 11.21
C THR A 36 27.11 15.18 9.82
N ASP A 37 27.46 14.41 8.80
CA ASP A 37 27.54 14.88 7.42
C ASP A 37 26.25 14.58 6.60
N ASN A 38 25.31 13.84 7.15
CA ASN A 38 24.10 13.43 6.43
C ASN A 38 22.82 13.90 7.13
N SER A 39 22.08 14.77 6.47
CA SER A 39 20.74 15.18 6.91
C SER A 39 19.69 14.11 6.71
N SER A 40 19.96 13.08 5.88
CA SER A 40 19.04 11.97 5.57
C SER A 40 19.77 10.73 5.08
N ILE A 41 19.14 9.56 5.28
CA ILE A 41 19.50 8.31 4.62
C ILE A 41 18.44 8.04 3.54
N GLU A 42 18.86 7.90 2.29
CA GLU A 42 17.98 7.73 1.15
C GLU A 42 18.25 6.42 0.42
N LYS A 43 17.17 5.82 -0.11
CA LYS A 43 17.25 4.70 -1.06
C LYS A 43 16.56 5.12 -2.34
N SER A 44 17.20 4.79 -3.44
CA SER A 44 16.71 5.11 -4.78
C SER A 44 16.23 3.86 -5.51
N TYR A 45 15.27 4.08 -6.39
CA TYR A 45 14.80 3.12 -7.40
C TYR A 45 15.12 3.67 -8.78
N GLN A 46 15.71 2.84 -9.61
CA GLN A 46 16.14 3.21 -10.96
C GLN A 46 15.47 2.30 -11.98
N PRO A 47 14.26 2.64 -12.44
CA PRO A 47 13.53 1.84 -13.43
C PRO A 47 14.12 1.92 -14.84
N SER A 48 14.87 2.99 -15.14
CA SER A 48 15.51 3.27 -16.44
C SER A 48 16.77 4.10 -16.19
N SER A 49 17.06 5.09 -17.03
CA SER A 49 18.13 6.06 -16.81
C SER A 49 17.84 7.06 -15.67
N ALA A 50 16.56 7.28 -15.34
CA ALA A 50 16.14 8.13 -14.23
C ALA A 50 16.23 7.39 -12.89
N SER A 51 16.63 8.09 -11.83
CA SER A 51 16.72 7.60 -10.47
C SER A 51 15.80 8.41 -9.56
N TYR A 52 14.97 7.72 -8.78
CA TYR A 52 13.99 8.33 -7.89
C TYR A 52 14.25 7.91 -6.45
N ILE A 53 14.28 8.86 -5.52
CA ILE A 53 14.30 8.54 -4.09
C ILE A 53 12.94 7.94 -3.72
N VAL A 54 12.95 6.74 -3.16
CA VAL A 54 11.73 5.99 -2.81
C VAL A 54 11.56 5.81 -1.31
N THR A 55 12.65 5.89 -0.53
CA THR A 55 12.58 5.96 0.92
C THR A 55 13.53 7.03 1.45
N LYS A 56 13.10 7.68 2.52
CA LYS A 56 13.91 8.70 3.21
C LYS A 56 13.79 8.54 4.72
N THR A 57 14.93 8.62 5.38
CA THR A 57 15.04 8.60 6.84
C THR A 57 15.69 9.88 7.29
N THR A 58 15.02 10.67 8.12
CA THR A 58 15.54 11.89 8.72
C THR A 58 15.40 11.87 10.24
N VAL A 59 16.14 12.72 10.92
CA VAL A 59 16.00 12.94 12.35
C VAL A 59 14.57 13.37 12.68
N GLY A 60 14.00 12.80 13.72
CA GLY A 60 12.63 13.05 14.15
C GLY A 60 11.56 12.18 13.49
N GLN A 61 11.89 11.42 12.45
CA GLN A 61 10.99 10.54 11.72
C GLN A 61 11.28 9.05 11.98
N PRO A 62 10.32 8.15 11.74
CA PRO A 62 10.57 6.72 11.67
C PRO A 62 11.54 6.37 10.54
N ILE A 63 12.27 5.26 10.72
CA ILE A 63 13.21 4.75 9.72
C ILE A 63 12.48 4.21 8.48
N GLY A 64 13.02 4.48 7.28
CA GLY A 64 12.63 3.82 6.03
C GLY A 64 11.24 4.18 5.49
N GLN A 65 10.69 5.34 5.84
CA GLN A 65 9.43 5.79 5.29
C GLN A 65 9.53 6.02 3.77
N PHE A 66 8.42 5.76 3.06
CA PHE A 66 8.32 6.03 1.63
C PHE A 66 8.32 7.53 1.36
N TRP A 67 9.03 7.91 0.31
CA TRP A 67 9.25 9.29 -0.09
C TRP A 67 8.80 9.51 -1.52
N GLY A 68 8.06 10.58 -1.78
CA GLY A 68 7.54 10.90 -3.10
C GLY A 68 6.53 12.03 -3.06
N TYR A 69 5.80 12.16 -4.16
CA TYR A 69 4.77 13.18 -4.31
C TYR A 69 3.44 12.73 -3.72
N LYS A 70 2.65 13.69 -3.27
CA LYS A 70 1.29 13.45 -2.83
C LYS A 70 0.31 13.94 -3.89
N VAL A 71 -0.58 13.07 -4.33
CA VAL A 71 -1.68 13.40 -5.24
C VAL A 71 -2.85 13.88 -4.41
N ILE A 72 -3.36 15.09 -4.71
CA ILE A 72 -4.48 15.70 -3.99
C ILE A 72 -5.77 15.71 -4.81
N GLY A 73 -5.69 15.34 -6.09
CA GLY A 73 -6.82 15.30 -7.00
C GLY A 73 -6.41 15.00 -8.43
N ARG A 74 -7.33 15.27 -9.33
CA ARG A 74 -7.15 15.20 -10.77
C ARG A 74 -7.86 16.41 -11.37
N PHE A 75 -7.33 16.97 -12.45
CA PHE A 75 -7.98 18.05 -13.22
C PHE A 75 -9.16 17.48 -13.99
N ASP A 76 -10.33 17.38 -13.35
CA ASP A 76 -11.54 16.83 -13.97
C ASP A 76 -12.32 17.88 -14.74
N GLU A 77 -12.22 19.14 -14.32
CA GLU A 77 -12.92 20.31 -14.91
C GLU A 77 -11.93 21.47 -15.15
N PRO A 78 -12.24 22.38 -16.09
CA PRO A 78 -11.40 23.56 -16.31
C PRO A 78 -11.16 24.42 -15.07
N THR A 79 -12.13 24.43 -14.18
CA THR A 79 -12.06 25.17 -12.90
C THR A 79 -11.02 24.64 -11.94
N ASP A 80 -10.64 23.35 -12.06
CA ASP A 80 -9.65 22.70 -11.17
C ASP A 80 -8.23 23.24 -11.36
N PHE A 81 -7.97 23.93 -12.49
CA PHE A 81 -6.69 24.62 -12.71
C PHE A 81 -6.52 25.88 -11.88
N TYR A 82 -7.56 26.31 -11.16
CA TYR A 82 -7.54 27.57 -10.43
C TYR A 82 -8.12 27.40 -9.03
N TYR A 83 -7.60 28.17 -8.10
CA TYR A 83 -8.15 28.29 -6.75
C TYR A 83 -8.20 29.75 -6.30
N LYS A 84 -8.96 30.05 -5.27
CA LYS A 84 -8.96 31.35 -4.61
C LYS A 84 -8.07 31.28 -3.37
N ASP A 85 -7.13 32.19 -3.27
CA ASP A 85 -6.32 32.34 -2.07
C ASP A 85 -7.13 32.95 -0.91
N ALA A 86 -6.49 33.11 0.25
CA ALA A 86 -7.15 33.67 1.45
C ALA A 86 -7.67 35.10 1.27
N ASP A 87 -7.09 35.85 0.35
CA ASP A 87 -7.48 37.20 -0.01
C ASP A 87 -8.54 37.25 -1.12
N GLY A 88 -8.96 36.09 -1.64
CA GLY A 88 -9.97 35.96 -2.69
C GLY A 88 -9.45 36.11 -4.12
N ASN A 89 -8.13 36.24 -4.31
CA ASN A 89 -7.52 36.32 -5.63
C ASN A 89 -7.51 34.95 -6.30
N VAL A 90 -7.80 34.92 -7.60
CA VAL A 90 -7.71 33.69 -8.41
C VAL A 90 -6.24 33.43 -8.72
N LYS A 91 -5.76 32.23 -8.35
CA LYS A 91 -4.42 31.73 -8.66
C LYS A 91 -4.50 30.44 -9.42
N GLN A 92 -3.49 30.17 -10.23
CA GLN A 92 -3.33 28.89 -10.90
C GLN A 92 -2.83 27.84 -9.88
N VAL A 93 -3.37 26.64 -9.96
CA VAL A 93 -2.87 25.47 -9.22
C VAL A 93 -1.46 25.14 -9.73
N ALA A 94 -0.56 24.77 -8.84
CA ALA A 94 0.81 24.40 -9.18
C ALA A 94 0.84 23.21 -10.16
N ILE A 95 1.64 23.33 -11.19
CA ILE A 95 1.87 22.32 -12.21
C ILE A 95 3.36 22.02 -12.31
N PRO A 96 3.78 20.88 -12.92
CA PRO A 96 5.20 20.57 -13.08
C PRO A 96 6.01 21.69 -13.71
N GLU A 97 7.23 21.85 -13.20
CA GLU A 97 8.19 22.84 -13.70
C GLU A 97 8.35 22.74 -15.23
N GLY A 98 8.26 23.89 -15.91
CA GLY A 98 8.32 23.97 -17.37
C GLY A 98 7.05 23.62 -18.11
N ASN A 99 5.99 23.16 -17.41
CA ASN A 99 4.69 22.88 -18.02
C ASN A 99 3.83 24.15 -18.14
N THR A 100 2.85 24.06 -19.04
CA THR A 100 1.76 25.02 -19.22
C THR A 100 0.43 24.27 -19.25
N ILE A 101 -0.71 24.96 -19.13
CA ILE A 101 -2.02 24.35 -19.34
C ILE A 101 -2.25 24.27 -20.85
N ALA A 102 -1.85 23.16 -21.46
CA ALA A 102 -1.94 22.93 -22.90
C ALA A 102 -1.92 21.43 -23.22
N LYS A 103 -2.45 21.05 -24.38
CA LYS A 103 -2.34 19.71 -24.94
C LYS A 103 -0.87 19.30 -25.04
N ASN A 104 -0.53 18.06 -24.61
CA ASN A 104 0.85 17.55 -24.49
C ASN A 104 1.72 18.23 -23.41
N SER A 105 1.10 18.95 -22.47
CA SER A 105 1.71 19.49 -21.27
C SER A 105 0.85 19.07 -20.07
N THR A 106 0.50 19.96 -19.12
CA THR A 106 -0.50 19.61 -18.09
C THR A 106 -1.90 19.86 -18.65
N TRP A 107 -2.79 18.86 -18.52
CA TRP A 107 -4.05 18.83 -19.22
C TRP A 107 -5.21 18.29 -18.35
N ILE A 108 -6.45 18.39 -18.86
CA ILE A 108 -7.61 17.72 -18.26
C ILE A 108 -7.33 16.21 -18.15
N GLY A 109 -7.64 15.65 -16.98
CA GLY A 109 -7.39 14.24 -16.66
C GLY A 109 -6.03 13.94 -16.05
N ASP A 110 -5.15 14.94 -15.88
CA ASP A 110 -3.87 14.78 -15.18
C ASP A 110 -4.02 14.89 -13.66
N TYR A 111 -3.08 14.27 -12.92
CA TYR A 111 -3.03 14.40 -11.46
C TYR A 111 -2.66 15.82 -11.03
N ILE A 112 -3.28 16.25 -9.93
CA ILE A 112 -2.91 17.43 -9.17
C ILE A 112 -2.00 16.98 -8.03
N TYR A 113 -0.78 17.48 -8.01
CA TYR A 113 0.17 17.23 -6.93
C TYR A 113 0.12 18.35 -5.88
N GLU A 114 0.38 17.98 -4.61
CA GLU A 114 0.44 18.94 -3.50
C GLU A 114 1.68 19.84 -3.65
N ASP A 115 1.48 21.13 -3.82
CA ASP A 115 2.52 22.16 -3.71
C ASP A 115 2.79 22.41 -2.22
N ARG A 116 3.91 21.91 -1.73
CA ARG A 116 4.19 21.90 -0.30
C ARG A 116 4.93 23.14 0.18
N ASN A 117 5.74 23.74 -0.66
CA ASN A 117 6.48 24.97 -0.33
C ASN A 117 5.70 26.22 -0.72
N GLY A 118 4.63 26.11 -1.53
CA GLY A 118 3.74 27.20 -1.93
C GLY A 118 4.35 28.10 -3.01
N ASP A 119 5.32 27.61 -3.79
CA ASP A 119 6.00 28.39 -4.81
C ASP A 119 5.28 28.42 -6.17
N GLY A 120 4.22 27.58 -6.31
CA GLY A 120 3.38 27.48 -7.52
C GLY A 120 3.93 26.55 -8.59
N VAL A 121 4.98 25.77 -8.28
CA VAL A 121 5.65 24.88 -9.22
C VAL A 121 5.85 23.51 -8.58
N ILE A 122 5.50 22.43 -9.27
CA ILE A 122 5.71 21.06 -8.78
C ILE A 122 7.08 20.54 -9.19
N ASN A 123 7.96 20.37 -8.20
CA ASN A 123 9.31 19.88 -8.36
C ASN A 123 9.73 18.97 -7.17
N ASN A 124 11.01 18.62 -7.05
CA ASN A 124 11.49 17.72 -5.99
C ASN A 124 11.33 18.28 -4.56
N GLU A 125 11.13 19.58 -4.40
CA GLU A 125 10.92 20.21 -3.10
C GLU A 125 9.53 19.91 -2.52
N ASP A 126 8.58 19.45 -3.37
CA ASP A 126 7.24 19.04 -2.98
C ASP A 126 7.14 17.58 -2.53
N CYS A 127 8.24 16.84 -2.63
CA CYS A 127 8.28 15.48 -2.13
C CYS A 127 8.10 15.42 -0.61
N THR A 128 7.40 14.38 -0.16
CA THR A 128 7.10 14.19 1.26
C THR A 128 7.05 12.71 1.65
N TYR A 129 6.80 12.43 2.92
CA TYR A 129 6.52 11.08 3.40
C TYR A 129 5.13 10.63 2.97
N ILE A 130 5.07 9.62 2.10
CA ILE A 130 3.83 9.11 1.49
C ILE A 130 3.36 7.79 2.08
N GLY A 131 4.14 7.18 2.96
CA GLY A 131 3.75 5.94 3.65
C GLY A 131 4.83 5.39 4.56
N ASN A 132 4.42 4.50 5.47
CA ASN A 132 5.31 3.83 6.41
C ASN A 132 5.20 2.31 6.24
N PRO A 133 6.31 1.60 5.96
CA PRO A 133 6.31 0.14 5.89
C PRO A 133 6.14 -0.54 7.25
N GLU A 134 6.40 0.18 8.36
CA GLU A 134 6.31 -0.37 9.69
C GLU A 134 4.86 -0.53 10.13
N PRO A 135 4.46 -1.72 10.61
CA PRO A 135 3.09 -1.94 11.07
C PRO A 135 2.78 -1.14 12.34
N LYS A 136 1.53 -0.73 12.48
CA LYS A 136 1.01 -0.17 13.72
C LYS A 136 1.05 -1.20 14.84
N PHE A 137 0.77 -2.45 14.53
CA PHE A 137 0.94 -3.61 15.41
C PHE A 137 0.94 -4.91 14.59
N THR A 138 1.49 -5.96 15.19
CA THR A 138 1.38 -7.34 14.73
C THR A 138 0.69 -8.19 15.77
N TYR A 139 0.05 -9.27 15.36
CA TYR A 139 -0.68 -10.16 16.26
C TYR A 139 -0.63 -11.61 15.79
N GLY A 140 -0.78 -12.52 16.76
CA GLY A 140 -0.94 -13.95 16.53
C GLY A 140 -1.99 -14.52 17.45
N ILE A 141 -2.85 -15.40 16.93
CA ILE A 141 -3.91 -16.07 17.68
C ILE A 141 -3.83 -17.57 17.40
N GLY A 142 -3.48 -18.34 18.40
CA GLY A 142 -3.44 -19.78 18.37
C GLY A 142 -4.55 -20.39 19.20
N ASN A 143 -5.19 -21.45 18.68
CA ASN A 143 -6.12 -22.27 19.43
C ASN A 143 -5.73 -23.72 19.26
N THR A 144 -5.67 -24.45 20.38
CA THR A 144 -5.42 -25.88 20.40
C THR A 144 -6.57 -26.59 21.10
N PHE A 145 -7.13 -27.55 20.42
CA PHE A 145 -8.21 -28.41 20.89
C PHE A 145 -7.70 -29.84 20.97
N SER A 146 -7.99 -30.53 22.08
CA SER A 146 -7.66 -31.95 22.26
C SER A 146 -8.90 -32.71 22.71
N TYR A 147 -9.20 -33.82 22.06
CA TYR A 147 -10.33 -34.66 22.38
C TYR A 147 -10.04 -36.14 22.12
N LYS A 148 -9.99 -36.95 23.18
CA LYS A 148 -9.85 -38.42 23.07
C LYS A 148 -8.75 -38.91 22.13
N GLY A 149 -7.56 -38.27 22.20
CA GLY A 149 -6.41 -38.60 21.34
C GLY A 149 -6.33 -37.80 20.04
N PHE A 150 -7.39 -37.12 19.62
CA PHE A 150 -7.33 -36.13 18.57
C PHE A 150 -6.77 -34.79 19.11
N ASP A 151 -5.97 -34.13 18.31
CA ASP A 151 -5.54 -32.74 18.53
C ASP A 151 -5.71 -31.93 17.24
N LEU A 152 -6.18 -30.69 17.40
CA LEU A 152 -6.33 -29.71 16.35
C LEU A 152 -5.71 -28.42 16.81
N THR A 153 -4.74 -27.90 16.06
CA THR A 153 -4.17 -26.58 16.28
C THR A 153 -4.45 -25.70 15.08
N ILE A 154 -4.96 -24.50 15.32
CA ILE A 154 -5.21 -23.48 14.31
C ILE A 154 -4.46 -22.22 14.75
N PHE A 155 -3.65 -21.65 13.85
CA PHE A 155 -2.90 -20.43 14.14
C PHE A 155 -3.10 -19.38 13.05
N PHE A 156 -3.52 -18.21 13.49
CA PHE A 156 -3.59 -17.00 12.68
C PHE A 156 -2.47 -16.05 13.06
N SER A 157 -1.91 -15.37 12.07
CA SER A 157 -1.02 -14.23 12.27
C SER A 157 -1.47 -13.06 11.42
N GLY A 158 -1.12 -11.86 11.83
CA GLY A 158 -1.48 -10.67 11.08
C GLY A 158 -0.59 -9.48 11.39
N SER A 159 -0.67 -8.52 10.48
CA SER A 159 -0.03 -7.22 10.56
C SER A 159 -1.03 -6.15 10.16
N TYR A 160 -1.04 -5.04 10.85
CA TYR A 160 -1.98 -3.96 10.59
C TYR A 160 -1.30 -2.60 10.47
N GLY A 161 -1.73 -1.83 9.46
CA GLY A 161 -1.38 -0.44 9.28
C GLY A 161 -0.04 -0.19 8.60
N ASN A 162 0.68 -1.25 8.20
CA ASN A 162 1.84 -1.14 7.32
C ASN A 162 1.43 -0.85 5.88
N LYS A 163 2.27 -0.11 5.17
CA LYS A 163 2.11 0.21 3.76
C LYS A 163 3.17 -0.52 2.94
N ALA A 164 2.88 -0.73 1.66
CA ALA A 164 3.83 -1.20 0.67
C ALA A 164 3.89 -0.21 -0.48
N LEU A 165 5.09 0.10 -0.96
CA LEU A 165 5.28 0.85 -2.20
C LEU A 165 5.36 -0.14 -3.37
N ASN A 166 4.31 -0.18 -4.19
CA ASN A 166 4.18 -1.13 -5.29
C ASN A 166 4.87 -0.62 -6.55
N LEU A 167 6.19 -0.78 -6.62
CA LEU A 167 6.98 -0.37 -7.79
C LEU A 167 6.73 -1.24 -9.02
N THR A 168 6.04 -2.36 -8.88
CA THR A 168 5.59 -3.15 -10.04
C THR A 168 4.52 -2.38 -10.81
N ARG A 169 3.58 -1.74 -10.10
CA ARG A 169 2.55 -0.88 -10.71
C ARG A 169 3.15 0.26 -11.52
N TYR A 170 4.22 0.90 -11.03
CA TYR A 170 4.96 1.92 -11.77
C TYR A 170 5.29 1.48 -13.22
N ARG A 171 5.58 0.19 -13.43
CA ARG A 171 5.97 -0.32 -14.74
C ARG A 171 4.80 -0.81 -15.59
N ILE A 172 3.76 -1.35 -14.95
CA ILE A 172 2.67 -2.06 -15.65
C ILE A 172 1.33 -1.30 -15.65
N GLU A 173 1.26 -0.14 -15.01
CA GLU A 173 0.10 0.77 -15.12
C GLU A 173 0.26 1.80 -16.24
N ASP A 174 1.48 2.10 -16.68
CA ASP A 174 1.70 3.01 -17.80
C ASP A 174 1.27 2.34 -19.11
N PRO A 175 0.17 2.80 -19.73
CA PRO A 175 -0.36 2.18 -20.95
C PRO A 175 0.50 2.45 -22.19
N ARG A 176 1.47 3.36 -22.10
CA ARG A 176 2.45 3.62 -23.16
C ARG A 176 3.60 2.61 -23.15
N SER A 177 3.66 1.77 -22.10
CA SER A 177 4.63 0.68 -21.97
C SER A 177 4.45 -0.32 -23.10
N ASN A 178 5.54 -0.76 -23.71
CA ASN A 178 5.55 -1.81 -24.74
C ASN A 178 5.34 -3.24 -24.18
N GLY A 179 5.00 -3.35 -22.89
CA GLY A 179 4.76 -4.61 -22.17
C GLY A 179 3.30 -4.88 -21.89
N ASN A 180 3.07 -5.94 -21.12
CA ASN A 180 1.75 -6.21 -20.57
C ASN A 180 1.41 -5.16 -19.51
N ILE A 181 0.17 -4.65 -19.56
CA ILE A 181 -0.38 -3.70 -18.60
C ILE A 181 -1.43 -4.37 -17.71
N LEU A 182 -1.73 -3.76 -16.56
CA LEU A 182 -2.82 -4.21 -15.70
C LEU A 182 -4.17 -4.01 -16.39
N LYS A 183 -5.09 -4.94 -16.15
CA LYS A 183 -6.49 -4.78 -16.61
C LYS A 183 -7.14 -3.53 -16.04
N SER A 184 -6.79 -3.15 -14.81
CA SER A 184 -7.25 -1.91 -14.16
C SER A 184 -6.83 -0.65 -14.92
N SER A 185 -5.70 -0.67 -15.61
CA SER A 185 -5.23 0.46 -16.44
C SER A 185 -6.16 0.79 -17.61
N LEU A 186 -7.05 -0.13 -18.00
CA LEU A 186 -8.10 0.15 -19.00
C LEU A 186 -9.19 1.09 -18.47
N ASN A 187 -9.27 1.29 -17.16
CA ASN A 187 -10.22 2.18 -16.51
C ASN A 187 -9.63 3.57 -16.26
N TYR A 188 -8.92 4.13 -17.23
CA TYR A 188 -8.39 5.49 -17.18
C TYR A 188 -9.50 6.56 -17.30
N ALA A 189 -9.18 7.80 -16.94
CA ALA A 189 -10.09 8.93 -17.10
C ALA A 189 -10.36 9.18 -18.58
N GLN A 190 -11.63 9.30 -18.93
CA GLN A 190 -12.09 9.57 -20.29
C GLN A 190 -12.44 11.05 -20.40
N ILE A 191 -11.90 11.71 -21.41
CA ILE A 191 -12.13 13.13 -21.67
C ILE A 191 -13.26 13.28 -22.67
N GLY A 192 -14.21 14.16 -22.38
CA GLY A 192 -15.30 14.55 -23.25
C GLY A 192 -15.36 16.05 -23.45
N LEU A 193 -16.13 16.48 -24.47
CA LEU A 193 -16.39 17.89 -24.74
C LEU A 193 -17.53 18.41 -23.87
N ILE A 194 -17.40 19.62 -23.33
CA ILE A 194 -18.47 20.34 -22.64
C ILE A 194 -19.47 20.86 -23.70
N ASP A 195 -18.96 21.54 -24.71
CA ASP A 195 -19.73 21.89 -25.93
C ASP A 195 -19.32 20.95 -27.08
N PRO A 196 -20.23 20.06 -27.56
CA PRO A 196 -19.91 19.14 -28.65
C PRO A 196 -19.48 19.82 -29.96
N ASN A 197 -19.79 21.10 -30.14
CA ASN A 197 -19.43 21.89 -31.34
C ASN A 197 -18.17 22.75 -31.09
N GLY A 198 -17.64 22.77 -29.87
CA GLY A 198 -16.46 23.52 -29.51
C GLY A 198 -15.15 22.80 -29.88
N PRO A 199 -14.01 23.46 -29.72
CA PRO A 199 -12.68 22.90 -30.00
C PRO A 199 -12.32 21.80 -29.01
N ASP A 200 -11.60 20.77 -29.49
CA ASP A 200 -11.09 19.65 -28.68
C ASP A 200 -9.65 19.88 -28.18
N ASP A 201 -9.06 21.02 -28.54
CA ASP A 201 -7.71 21.45 -28.13
C ASP A 201 -7.72 22.65 -27.17
N ASP A 202 -8.89 23.04 -26.67
CA ASP A 202 -9.07 24.02 -25.61
C ASP A 202 -9.52 23.34 -24.31
N TYR A 203 -8.66 23.35 -23.27
CA TYR A 203 -8.99 22.72 -21.98
C TYR A 203 -10.29 23.26 -21.35
N ARG A 204 -10.70 24.49 -21.71
CA ARG A 204 -11.93 25.12 -21.22
C ARG A 204 -13.19 24.44 -21.75
N ASN A 205 -13.06 23.67 -22.82
CA ASN A 205 -14.14 22.90 -23.42
C ASN A 205 -14.08 21.40 -23.11
N LEU A 206 -13.23 20.99 -22.18
CA LEU A 206 -12.99 19.60 -21.86
C LEU A 206 -13.33 19.30 -20.40
N HIS A 207 -13.79 18.07 -20.15
CA HIS A 207 -13.98 17.54 -18.81
C HIS A 207 -13.80 16.03 -18.77
N VAL A 208 -13.60 15.47 -17.57
CA VAL A 208 -13.57 14.02 -17.38
C VAL A 208 -15.00 13.48 -17.23
N VAL A 209 -15.43 12.60 -18.15
CA VAL A 209 -16.80 12.08 -18.18
C VAL A 209 -17.05 10.90 -17.24
N ASN A 210 -16.02 10.19 -16.81
CA ASN A 210 -16.10 9.01 -15.94
C ASN A 210 -15.36 9.19 -14.59
N GLY A 211 -15.18 10.43 -14.14
CA GLY A 211 -14.39 10.78 -12.97
C GLY A 211 -14.74 10.02 -11.68
N SER A 212 -16.05 9.75 -11.48
CA SER A 212 -16.51 8.98 -10.31
C SER A 212 -16.18 7.48 -10.38
N ALA A 213 -15.85 6.95 -11.55
CA ALA A 213 -15.59 5.52 -11.77
C ALA A 213 -14.10 5.17 -11.71
N THR A 214 -13.20 6.14 -11.75
CA THR A 214 -11.76 5.91 -11.77
C THR A 214 -10.98 7.00 -11.05
N THR A 215 -9.88 6.59 -10.40
CA THR A 215 -8.86 7.48 -9.85
C THR A 215 -7.63 7.61 -10.75
N LEU A 216 -7.58 6.84 -11.86
CA LEU A 216 -6.47 6.89 -12.80
C LEU A 216 -6.51 8.17 -13.63
N PRO A 217 -5.34 8.67 -14.09
CA PRO A 217 -5.28 9.81 -14.98
C PRO A 217 -5.80 9.46 -16.38
N ALA A 218 -5.97 10.47 -17.21
CA ALA A 218 -6.28 10.27 -18.62
C ALA A 218 -5.04 9.78 -19.39
N LEU A 219 -5.30 9.06 -20.49
CA LEU A 219 -4.24 8.68 -21.41
C LEU A 219 -3.88 9.85 -22.30
N GLN A 220 -2.61 10.19 -22.31
CA GLN A 220 -2.05 11.18 -23.22
C GLN A 220 -0.90 10.56 -24.01
N GLU A 221 -0.65 11.08 -25.19
CA GLU A 221 0.49 10.67 -26.01
C GLU A 221 1.82 10.95 -25.29
N SER A 222 1.90 12.08 -24.61
CA SER A 222 3.02 12.46 -23.74
C SER A 222 2.59 12.49 -22.28
N ASP A 223 3.42 11.97 -21.35
CA ASP A 223 3.21 12.11 -19.90
C ASP A 223 3.96 13.32 -19.35
N ALA A 224 3.74 14.49 -19.94
CA ALA A 224 4.42 15.70 -19.52
C ALA A 224 4.13 16.08 -18.05
N ASN A 225 2.95 15.73 -17.55
CA ASN A 225 2.58 15.89 -16.13
C ASN A 225 3.24 14.83 -15.22
N ASN A 226 3.88 13.82 -15.81
CA ASN A 226 4.53 12.70 -15.10
C ASN A 226 3.56 11.89 -14.22
N ASN A 227 2.35 11.65 -14.68
CA ASN A 227 1.33 10.88 -13.95
C ASN A 227 1.78 9.45 -13.64
N PHE A 228 2.46 8.80 -14.62
CA PHE A 228 2.94 7.42 -14.54
C PHE A 228 4.43 7.31 -14.21
N THR A 229 5.16 8.42 -14.22
CA THR A 229 6.63 8.42 -14.07
C THR A 229 7.12 9.05 -12.77
N ARG A 230 6.22 9.61 -11.94
CA ARG A 230 6.54 10.06 -10.57
C ARG A 230 6.26 8.99 -9.54
N ILE A 231 7.13 8.90 -8.55
CA ILE A 231 6.85 8.13 -7.34
C ILE A 231 5.88 8.94 -6.48
N SER A 232 4.66 8.46 -6.33
CA SER A 232 3.60 9.12 -5.58
C SER A 232 2.87 8.18 -4.64
N ASP A 233 2.02 8.73 -3.78
CA ASP A 233 1.15 7.98 -2.88
C ASP A 233 0.13 7.10 -3.60
N MET A 234 -0.11 7.32 -4.89
CA MET A 234 -0.92 6.43 -5.75
C MET A 234 -0.30 5.03 -5.90
N LEU A 235 1.01 4.89 -5.70
CA LEU A 235 1.73 3.62 -5.69
C LEU A 235 1.79 2.97 -4.30
N VAL A 236 1.27 3.64 -3.27
CA VAL A 236 1.32 3.16 -1.88
C VAL A 236 0.04 2.40 -1.56
N GLU A 237 0.19 1.13 -1.22
CA GLU A 237 -0.90 0.22 -0.93
C GLU A 237 -0.98 -0.16 0.54
N ASP A 238 -2.17 -0.56 0.98
CA ASP A 238 -2.38 -1.09 2.33
C ASP A 238 -1.93 -2.55 2.38
N ALA A 239 -0.78 -2.79 3.01
CA ALA A 239 -0.20 -4.11 3.15
C ALA A 239 -0.62 -4.83 4.46
N SER A 240 -1.69 -4.36 5.11
CA SER A 240 -2.29 -5.06 6.25
C SER A 240 -2.82 -6.42 5.82
N TYR A 241 -2.63 -7.42 6.64
CA TYR A 241 -3.13 -8.75 6.35
C TYR A 241 -3.52 -9.53 7.61
N ILE A 242 -4.38 -10.52 7.43
CA ILE A 242 -4.57 -11.66 8.33
C ILE A 242 -4.29 -12.95 7.56
N ARG A 243 -3.56 -13.87 8.16
CA ARG A 243 -3.18 -15.15 7.55
C ARG A 243 -3.57 -16.30 8.45
N LEU A 244 -4.29 -17.26 7.90
CA LEU A 244 -4.40 -18.60 8.46
C LEU A 244 -3.07 -19.31 8.18
N GLN A 245 -2.16 -19.22 9.14
CA GLN A 245 -0.77 -19.59 8.92
C GLN A 245 -0.53 -21.08 9.09
N ASN A 246 -1.26 -21.72 10.02
CA ASN A 246 -1.08 -23.13 10.28
C ASN A 246 -2.38 -23.79 10.70
N ILE A 247 -2.65 -24.97 10.15
CA ILE A 247 -3.62 -25.94 10.65
C ILE A 247 -2.89 -27.27 10.81
N SER A 248 -2.90 -27.80 12.03
CA SER A 248 -2.38 -29.13 12.34
C SER A 248 -3.46 -29.98 12.96
N ILE A 249 -3.68 -31.15 12.40
CA ILE A 249 -4.58 -32.18 12.97
C ILE A 249 -3.78 -33.43 13.23
N GLY A 250 -3.91 -33.99 14.42
CA GLY A 250 -3.22 -35.21 14.83
C GLY A 250 -4.13 -36.19 15.54
N TYR A 251 -3.70 -37.44 15.56
CA TYR A 251 -4.30 -38.48 16.36
C TYR A 251 -3.25 -39.35 17.02
N THR A 252 -3.28 -39.41 18.33
CA THR A 252 -2.44 -40.28 19.13
C THR A 252 -3.18 -41.56 19.46
N PHE A 253 -2.63 -42.69 19.02
CA PHE A 253 -3.27 -43.97 19.20
C PHE A 253 -3.25 -44.43 20.68
N PRO A 254 -4.38 -45.02 21.17
CA PRO A 254 -4.44 -45.54 22.53
C PRO A 254 -3.38 -46.64 22.76
N LYS A 255 -2.73 -46.61 23.90
CA LYS A 255 -1.72 -47.63 24.28
C LYS A 255 -2.22 -49.07 24.11
N LYS A 256 -3.52 -49.33 24.39
CA LYS A 256 -4.16 -50.64 24.22
C LYS A 256 -4.05 -51.20 22.79
N TRP A 257 -4.00 -50.32 21.77
CA TRP A 257 -3.90 -50.76 20.37
C TRP A 257 -2.43 -50.96 19.96
N ILE A 258 -1.57 -50.02 20.31
CA ILE A 258 -0.17 -49.98 19.85
C ILE A 258 0.74 -50.98 20.58
N ASN A 259 0.43 -51.32 21.84
CA ASN A 259 1.18 -52.35 22.58
C ASN A 259 1.09 -53.72 21.93
N LYS A 260 0.01 -53.98 21.15
CA LYS A 260 -0.14 -55.26 20.40
C LYS A 260 0.90 -55.42 19.28
N ILE A 261 1.50 -54.31 18.85
CA ILE A 261 2.52 -54.25 17.79
C ILE A 261 3.86 -53.77 18.34
N PHE A 262 4.08 -53.94 19.66
CA PHE A 262 5.32 -53.59 20.36
C PHE A 262 5.73 -52.12 20.28
N LEU A 263 4.79 -51.17 20.07
CA LEU A 263 5.05 -49.76 20.11
C LEU A 263 4.61 -49.14 21.45
N ASN A 264 5.42 -48.24 21.97
CA ASN A 264 5.12 -47.51 23.21
C ASN A 264 4.30 -46.23 22.97
N ASN A 265 4.46 -45.61 21.80
CA ASN A 265 3.71 -44.44 21.35
C ASN A 265 3.60 -44.45 19.82
N ALA A 266 2.45 -44.06 19.30
CA ALA A 266 2.26 -43.83 17.86
C ALA A 266 1.28 -42.65 17.68
N ARG A 267 1.64 -41.73 16.82
CA ARG A 267 0.81 -40.59 16.43
C ARG A 267 0.93 -40.37 14.92
N ILE A 268 -0.21 -40.15 14.29
CA ILE A 268 -0.29 -39.68 12.91
C ILE A 268 -0.74 -38.19 12.92
N TYR A 269 -0.20 -37.40 12.06
CA TYR A 269 -0.63 -36.00 11.93
C TYR A 269 -0.50 -35.52 10.51
N ALA A 270 -1.32 -34.51 10.18
CA ALA A 270 -1.20 -33.68 8.98
C ALA A 270 -1.04 -32.23 9.39
N ASN A 271 -0.19 -31.52 8.69
CA ASN A 271 0.07 -30.09 8.90
C ASN A 271 0.04 -29.33 7.58
N ILE A 272 -0.71 -28.24 7.54
CA ILE A 272 -0.80 -27.35 6.39
C ILE A 272 -0.34 -25.99 6.83
N GLN A 273 0.61 -25.41 6.09
CA GLN A 273 1.18 -24.09 6.37
C GLN A 273 0.77 -23.10 5.28
N ASN A 274 0.67 -21.81 5.65
CA ASN A 274 0.30 -20.73 4.75
C ASN A 274 -1.00 -21.00 3.98
N VAL A 275 -2.02 -21.44 4.72
CA VAL A 275 -3.29 -21.93 4.17
C VAL A 275 -3.99 -20.88 3.34
N TYR A 276 -4.13 -19.68 3.88
CA TYR A 276 -4.76 -18.55 3.19
C TYR A 276 -4.38 -17.21 3.81
N THR A 277 -4.27 -16.18 2.97
CA THR A 277 -4.00 -14.80 3.39
C THR A 277 -5.10 -13.90 2.86
N TRP A 278 -5.73 -13.15 3.76
CA TRP A 278 -6.63 -12.05 3.43
C TRP A 278 -5.82 -10.76 3.48
N SER A 279 -5.76 -10.04 2.38
CA SER A 279 -5.09 -8.74 2.29
C SER A 279 -5.78 -7.91 1.21
N LYS A 280 -5.52 -6.60 1.22
CA LYS A 280 -5.95 -5.68 0.15
C LYS A 280 -4.86 -5.49 -0.90
N TYR A 281 -3.68 -6.00 -0.62
CA TYR A 281 -2.49 -5.94 -1.47
C TYR A 281 -2.50 -7.07 -2.49
#